data_753f0792989c49d47faceece99b8d7a9
#
_entry.id   753f0792989c49d47faceece99b8d7a9
#
_cell.length_a   1.000
_cell.length_b   1.000
_cell.length_c   1.000
_cell.angle_alpha   90.00
_cell.angle_beta   90.00
_cell.angle_gamma   90.00
#
_symmetry.space_group_name_H-M   'P 1'
#
loop_
_entity.id
_entity.type
_entity.pdbx_description
1 polymer ?
#
loop_
_entity_poly.entity_id
_entity_poly.type
_entity_poly.pdbx_seq_one_letter_code
_entity_poly.pdbx_strand_id
1 'polypeptide(L)'
;EEQNPDSNGEDDTDEEESEGSAEQSQEEQQDASQAQVSADDMADQEMGEEAEMPDGEAPMEPPAPQPISDADPDYKVYQVEHDEEIRAEDLAEPVELERLRAYLDQQLVPLKGAVSRLANKLQRRLQAQQNRSWEFDLEEGTLDAGRLARVVANPTTPLSFKVEKDTEFRDTCVTLLLDNSGSMRGRPISIAAICADVLARTLERCNVKVEILGFTTRAWKGGLAREAWLNDGRPQMPGRLNDLRHIIYKSADTPWRRVRPNLGLMMKEGLLKENIDGEALEWAHRRMIARQEARKILMVISDGAPVDDSTLSVNPANYLEKHLRDVIAMVEKRKQVELLAIGIGHDVTRYYDRAVTITDVEQLAGAMTEQLAALFDSDPRARARVMGIRKVS
;
A
#
# COMPACT_ATOMS: atom_id res chain seq x y z
N GLU A 1 -73.59 6.63 -7.96
CA GLU A 1 -74.49 6.40 -6.82
C GLU A 1 -73.63 6.08 -5.61
N GLU A 2 -73.40 7.09 -4.80
CA GLU A 2 -73.98 7.36 -3.50
C GLU A 2 -73.28 6.52 -2.40
N GLN A 3 -72.80 6.97 -1.31
CA GLN A 3 -72.83 8.22 -0.52
C GLN A 3 -71.95 7.95 0.71
N ASN A 4 -71.17 8.95 1.09
CA ASN A 4 -70.72 9.18 2.45
C ASN A 4 -71.90 9.50 3.36
N PRO A 5 -71.93 9.44 4.68
CA PRO A 5 -71.19 10.40 5.50
C PRO A 5 -70.80 9.94 6.97
N ASP A 6 -69.87 10.73 7.54
CA ASP A 6 -69.82 11.32 8.87
C ASP A 6 -69.97 10.42 10.13
N SER A 7 -69.24 10.56 11.19
CA SER A 7 -68.76 11.64 12.00
C SER A 7 -68.39 11.16 13.38
N ASN A 8 -67.48 11.86 14.00
CA ASN A 8 -67.36 12.22 15.45
C ASN A 8 -67.12 11.18 16.50
N GLY A 9 -66.16 11.50 17.34
CA GLY A 9 -66.29 11.58 18.75
C GLY A 9 -65.04 11.17 19.57
N GLU A 10 -64.38 12.23 20.04
CA GLU A 10 -63.92 12.44 21.44
C GLU A 10 -63.09 11.32 22.09
N ASP A 11 -61.80 11.62 22.37
CA ASP A 11 -61.28 12.09 23.67
C ASP A 11 -61.27 11.02 24.76
N ASP A 12 -60.12 10.53 25.07
CA ASP A 12 -59.69 10.39 26.47
C ASP A 12 -58.19 10.14 26.58
N THR A 13 -57.59 10.95 27.38
CA THR A 13 -56.26 10.88 27.98
C THR A 13 -55.99 9.57 28.68
N ASP A 14 -54.74 9.05 28.49
CA ASP A 14 -54.05 8.50 29.66
C ASP A 14 -52.53 8.62 29.48
N GLU A 15 -51.94 9.33 30.42
CA GLU A 15 -50.52 9.40 30.72
C GLU A 15 -50.04 8.03 31.25
N GLU A 16 -49.21 7.34 30.50
CA GLU A 16 -48.25 6.34 31.03
C GLU A 16 -47.34 5.85 29.92
N GLU A 17 -46.23 6.59 29.69
CA GLU A 17 -45.03 6.04 29.09
C GLU A 17 -43.90 7.09 29.21
N SER A 18 -43.24 7.15 30.34
CA SER A 18 -41.99 7.93 30.48
C SER A 18 -40.93 7.31 31.40
N GLU A 19 -41.03 6.02 31.74
CA GLU A 19 -39.99 5.38 32.56
C GLU A 19 -39.15 4.33 31.85
N GLY A 20 -39.48 3.95 30.60
CA GLY A 20 -38.70 2.96 29.84
C GLY A 20 -37.50 3.47 29.08
N SER A 21 -37.37 4.82 28.91
CA SER A 21 -36.36 5.43 28.09
C SER A 21 -35.07 5.82 28.85
N ALA A 22 -35.10 5.84 30.15
CA ALA A 22 -33.95 6.20 30.98
C ALA A 22 -33.04 5.01 31.35
N GLU A 23 -33.56 3.80 31.40
CA GLU A 23 -32.74 2.61 31.68
C GLU A 23 -31.95 2.12 30.47
N GLN A 24 -32.48 2.22 29.24
CA GLN A 24 -31.72 1.87 28.04
C GLN A 24 -30.54 2.84 27.78
N SER A 25 -30.68 4.11 28.15
CA SER A 25 -29.59 5.08 28.01
C SER A 25 -28.47 4.89 29.04
N GLN A 26 -28.74 4.25 30.17
CA GLN A 26 -27.73 3.97 31.19
C GLN A 26 -26.98 2.65 30.90
N GLU A 27 -27.62 1.65 30.30
CA GLU A 27 -26.94 0.41 29.86
C GLU A 27 -26.00 0.69 28.66
N GLU A 28 -26.38 1.51 27.68
CA GLU A 28 -25.50 1.89 26.56
C GLU A 28 -24.29 2.74 27.01
N GLN A 29 -24.45 3.58 28.07
CA GLN A 29 -23.33 4.34 28.63
C GLN A 29 -22.40 3.47 29.50
N GLN A 30 -22.89 2.43 30.13
CA GLN A 30 -22.06 1.50 30.89
C GLN A 30 -21.28 0.56 29.97
N ASP A 31 -21.86 0.11 28.86
CA ASP A 31 -21.17 -0.71 27.87
C ASP A 31 -20.08 0.08 27.12
N ALA A 32 -20.32 1.37 26.82
CA ALA A 32 -19.32 2.25 26.21
C ALA A 32 -18.15 2.55 27.17
N SER A 33 -18.42 2.67 28.47
CA SER A 33 -17.36 2.89 29.46
C SER A 33 -16.57 1.62 29.79
N GLN A 34 -17.18 0.44 29.75
CA GLN A 34 -16.47 -0.83 29.90
C GLN A 34 -15.61 -1.15 28.68
N ALA A 35 -16.05 -0.79 27.45
CA ALA A 35 -15.23 -0.93 26.25
C ALA A 35 -14.02 0.01 26.23
N GLN A 36 -14.13 1.22 26.82
CA GLN A 36 -12.99 2.13 26.95
C GLN A 36 -12.01 1.71 28.04
N VAL A 37 -12.47 1.17 29.16
CA VAL A 37 -11.59 0.66 30.22
C VAL A 37 -10.82 -0.59 29.76
N SER A 38 -11.43 -1.45 28.93
CA SER A 38 -10.72 -2.61 28.39
C SER A 38 -9.68 -2.26 27.33
N ALA A 39 -9.81 -1.11 26.63
CA ALA A 39 -8.81 -0.64 25.66
C ALA A 39 -7.60 0.00 26.35
N ASP A 40 -7.80 0.70 27.45
CA ASP A 40 -6.73 1.28 28.27
C ASP A 40 -5.98 0.21 29.10
N ASP A 41 -6.68 -0.78 29.61
CA ASP A 41 -6.08 -1.89 30.37
C ASP A 41 -5.22 -2.81 29.47
N MET A 42 -5.57 -2.96 28.19
CA MET A 42 -4.73 -3.70 27.23
C MET A 42 -3.48 -2.92 26.80
N ALA A 43 -3.52 -1.59 26.84
CA ALA A 43 -2.34 -0.78 26.56
C ALA A 43 -1.30 -0.82 27.70
N ASP A 44 -1.75 -0.97 28.95
CA ASP A 44 -0.86 -1.07 30.12
C ASP A 44 -0.26 -2.47 30.32
N GLN A 45 -0.93 -3.54 29.83
CA GLN A 45 -0.38 -4.92 29.96
C GLN A 45 0.72 -5.24 28.95
N GLU A 46 0.82 -4.53 27.82
CA GLU A 46 1.94 -4.73 26.86
C GLU A 46 3.24 -4.00 27.27
N MET A 47 3.21 -3.11 28.24
CA MET A 47 4.42 -2.46 28.78
C MET A 47 5.10 -3.26 29.92
N GLY A 48 4.59 -4.42 30.30
CA GLY A 48 5.02 -5.20 31.44
C GLY A 48 5.91 -6.43 31.14
N GLU A 49 6.23 -6.76 29.90
CA GLU A 49 7.28 -7.71 29.57
C GLU A 49 8.61 -6.98 29.25
N GLU A 50 9.09 -6.20 30.21
CA GLU A 50 10.52 -5.99 30.33
C GLU A 50 11.14 -7.33 30.72
N ALA A 51 11.80 -7.97 29.74
CA ALA A 51 12.71 -9.07 30.06
C ALA A 51 13.72 -8.52 31.08
N GLU A 52 13.73 -9.11 32.27
CA GLU A 52 14.73 -8.82 33.30
C GLU A 52 16.12 -8.92 32.69
N MET A 53 16.73 -7.75 32.44
CA MET A 53 18.12 -7.67 32.12
C MET A 53 18.92 -8.04 33.40
N PRO A 54 19.93 -8.88 33.30
CA PRO A 54 20.75 -9.18 34.45
C PRO A 54 21.42 -7.87 34.93
N ASP A 55 21.20 -7.57 36.20
CA ASP A 55 21.79 -6.46 36.96
C ASP A 55 23.31 -6.47 36.81
N GLY A 56 23.88 -5.45 36.19
CA GLY A 56 25.32 -5.31 36.21
C GLY A 56 26.02 -4.43 35.16
N GLU A 57 25.35 -3.73 34.28
CA GLU A 57 26.06 -2.76 33.43
C GLU A 57 25.56 -1.33 33.67
N ALA A 58 26.51 -0.48 34.11
CA ALA A 58 26.31 0.96 34.26
C ALA A 58 25.80 1.58 32.96
N PRO A 59 24.92 2.63 32.99
CA PRO A 59 24.48 3.30 31.80
C PRO A 59 25.68 3.79 30.99
N MET A 60 25.93 3.18 29.82
CA MET A 60 26.93 3.70 28.89
C MET A 60 26.43 5.03 28.37
N GLU A 61 27.16 6.10 28.66
CA GLU A 61 26.94 7.40 28.02
C GLU A 61 26.90 7.19 26.49
N PRO A 62 25.94 7.78 25.79
CA PRO A 62 25.93 7.70 24.33
C PRO A 62 27.25 8.26 23.80
N PRO A 63 27.91 7.59 22.87
CA PRO A 63 29.18 8.08 22.32
C PRO A 63 28.94 9.48 21.76
N ALA A 64 29.85 10.41 22.14
CA ALA A 64 29.79 11.77 21.66
C ALA A 64 29.73 11.79 20.14
N PRO A 65 28.88 12.69 19.51
CA PRO A 65 28.75 12.78 18.08
C PRO A 65 30.14 13.00 17.47
N GLN A 66 30.63 12.01 16.73
CA GLN A 66 31.91 12.11 16.04
C GLN A 66 31.78 13.10 14.89
N PRO A 67 32.82 13.92 14.62
CA PRO A 67 32.79 14.82 13.49
C PRO A 67 32.57 14.04 12.19
N ILE A 68 31.55 14.42 11.45
CA ILE A 68 31.19 13.86 10.15
C ILE A 68 32.40 14.01 9.24
N SER A 69 33.08 12.90 8.95
CA SER A 69 34.08 12.90 7.88
C SER A 69 33.32 12.95 6.56
N ASP A 70 33.77 13.77 5.59
CA ASP A 70 33.16 13.96 4.28
C ASP A 70 33.05 12.69 3.38
N ALA A 71 33.52 11.55 3.87
CA ALA A 71 33.33 10.25 3.24
C ALA A 71 32.20 9.51 3.96
N ASP A 72 30.97 9.80 3.55
CA ASP A 72 29.80 9.03 3.93
C ASP A 72 29.99 7.54 3.56
N PRO A 73 29.91 6.61 4.50
CA PRO A 73 30.14 5.20 4.20
C PRO A 73 29.08 4.66 3.25
N ASP A 74 29.52 3.86 2.29
CA ASP A 74 28.62 3.11 1.43
C ASP A 74 27.75 2.17 2.28
N TYR A 75 26.50 1.97 1.83
CA TYR A 75 25.59 1.06 2.52
C TYR A 75 26.13 -0.36 2.54
N LYS A 76 26.10 -0.99 3.70
CA LYS A 76 26.49 -2.39 3.89
C LYS A 76 25.52 -3.10 4.82
N VAL A 77 25.50 -4.42 4.71
CA VAL A 77 24.72 -5.32 5.54
C VAL A 77 25.71 -6.14 6.35
N TYR A 78 25.51 -6.23 7.66
CA TYR A 78 26.37 -7.01 8.53
C TYR A 78 26.20 -8.51 8.28
N GLN A 79 24.96 -8.99 8.28
CA GLN A 79 24.61 -10.39 8.07
C GLN A 79 23.26 -10.52 7.36
N VAL A 80 23.15 -11.46 6.43
CA VAL A 80 21.94 -11.73 5.64
C VAL A 80 21.34 -13.11 5.92
N GLU A 81 22.01 -13.95 6.73
CA GLU A 81 21.57 -15.33 6.97
C GLU A 81 20.19 -15.46 7.58
N HIS A 82 19.76 -14.43 8.32
CA HIS A 82 18.51 -14.41 9.05
C HIS A 82 17.41 -13.61 8.36
N ASP A 83 17.72 -13.04 7.19
CA ASP A 83 16.72 -12.38 6.36
C ASP A 83 15.78 -13.41 5.78
N GLU A 84 14.49 -13.10 5.78
CA GLU A 84 13.48 -14.03 5.28
C GLU A 84 12.57 -13.40 4.24
N GLU A 85 12.24 -14.17 3.23
CA GLU A 85 11.15 -13.90 2.30
C GLU A 85 10.06 -14.96 2.53
N ILE A 86 8.91 -14.55 3.02
CA ILE A 86 7.86 -15.45 3.50
C ILE A 86 6.50 -15.08 2.90
N ARG A 87 5.64 -16.08 2.71
CA ARG A 87 4.26 -15.84 2.28
C ARG A 87 3.40 -15.53 3.49
N ALA A 88 2.37 -14.69 3.29
CA ALA A 88 1.41 -14.37 4.34
C ALA A 88 0.71 -15.62 4.90
N GLU A 89 0.52 -16.64 4.06
CA GLU A 89 -0.10 -17.93 4.41
C GLU A 89 0.74 -18.72 5.42
N ASP A 90 2.05 -18.49 5.47
CA ASP A 90 2.97 -19.18 6.37
C ASP A 90 3.13 -18.47 7.73
N LEU A 91 2.61 -17.23 7.86
CA LEU A 91 2.71 -16.41 9.09
C LEU A 91 1.48 -16.50 10.00
N ALA A 92 0.39 -17.06 9.53
CA ALA A 92 -0.82 -17.24 10.32
C ALA A 92 -1.67 -18.39 9.80
N GLU A 93 -2.38 -19.06 10.71
CA GLU A 93 -3.31 -20.12 10.37
C GLU A 93 -4.46 -19.60 9.49
N PRO A 94 -5.01 -20.42 8.57
CA PRO A 94 -6.09 -19.98 7.68
C PRO A 94 -7.30 -19.39 8.41
N VAL A 95 -7.66 -19.95 9.55
CA VAL A 95 -8.78 -19.48 10.39
C VAL A 95 -8.49 -18.08 10.96
N GLU A 96 -7.24 -17.84 11.38
CA GLU A 96 -6.80 -16.54 11.87
C GLU A 96 -6.83 -15.50 10.73
N LEU A 97 -6.33 -15.84 9.54
CA LEU A 97 -6.37 -14.97 8.37
C LEU A 97 -7.80 -14.58 7.98
N GLU A 98 -8.74 -15.52 8.04
CA GLU A 98 -10.15 -15.24 7.78
C GLU A 98 -10.77 -14.32 8.83
N ARG A 99 -10.44 -14.49 10.11
CA ARG A 99 -10.88 -13.62 11.20
C ARG A 99 -10.34 -12.20 11.03
N LEU A 100 -9.04 -12.06 10.79
CA LEU A 100 -8.40 -10.78 10.57
C LEU A 100 -8.95 -10.09 9.30
N ARG A 101 -9.25 -10.87 8.28
CA ARG A 101 -9.90 -10.36 7.07
C ARG A 101 -11.32 -9.87 7.34
N ALA A 102 -12.10 -10.58 8.13
CA ALA A 102 -13.44 -10.14 8.51
C ALA A 102 -13.41 -8.81 9.26
N TYR A 103 -12.42 -8.61 10.13
CA TYR A 103 -12.18 -7.34 10.81
C TYR A 103 -11.88 -6.21 9.82
N LEU A 104 -10.99 -6.43 8.86
CA LEU A 104 -10.71 -5.46 7.80
C LEU A 104 -11.96 -5.17 6.94
N ASP A 105 -12.74 -6.19 6.61
CA ASP A 105 -13.98 -6.02 5.84
C ASP A 105 -15.03 -5.19 6.62
N GLN A 106 -15.09 -5.31 7.93
CA GLN A 106 -15.94 -4.48 8.77
C GLN A 106 -15.54 -3.01 8.70
N GLN A 107 -14.24 -2.71 8.73
CA GLN A 107 -13.74 -1.33 8.54
C GLN A 107 -14.02 -0.80 7.12
N LEU A 108 -14.12 -1.66 6.12
CA LEU A 108 -14.48 -1.31 4.75
C LEU A 108 -15.97 -0.98 4.56
N VAL A 109 -16.85 -1.40 5.46
CA VAL A 109 -18.32 -1.23 5.31
C VAL A 109 -18.72 0.24 5.11
N PRO A 110 -18.29 1.21 5.96
CA PRO A 110 -18.67 2.61 5.80
C PRO A 110 -18.12 3.23 4.50
N LEU A 111 -17.08 2.64 3.94
CA LEU A 111 -16.35 3.13 2.77
C LEU A 111 -16.81 2.52 1.45
N LYS A 112 -17.74 1.55 1.47
CA LYS A 112 -18.19 0.83 0.25
C LYS A 112 -18.59 1.76 -0.90
N GLY A 113 -19.29 2.85 -0.60
CA GLY A 113 -19.71 3.83 -1.61
C GLY A 113 -18.51 4.59 -2.23
N ALA A 114 -17.55 4.98 -1.41
CA ALA A 114 -16.33 5.66 -1.82
C ALA A 114 -15.45 4.74 -2.68
N VAL A 115 -15.22 3.53 -2.18
CA VAL A 115 -14.46 2.47 -2.86
C VAL A 115 -15.07 2.15 -4.24
N SER A 116 -16.39 2.02 -4.33
CA SER A 116 -17.05 1.74 -5.62
C SER A 116 -16.91 2.89 -6.62
N ARG A 117 -17.01 4.15 -6.15
CA ARG A 117 -16.77 5.32 -7.01
C ARG A 117 -15.33 5.38 -7.51
N LEU A 118 -14.36 5.13 -6.62
CA LEU A 118 -12.94 5.07 -6.97
C LEU A 118 -12.69 3.98 -8.02
N ALA A 119 -13.17 2.76 -7.77
CA ALA A 119 -13.01 1.64 -8.66
C ALA A 119 -13.60 1.93 -10.06
N ASN A 120 -14.82 2.45 -10.13
CA ASN A 120 -15.47 2.77 -11.40
C ASN A 120 -14.75 3.91 -12.15
N LYS A 121 -14.24 4.92 -11.45
CA LYS A 121 -13.53 6.04 -12.06
C LYS A 121 -12.17 5.61 -12.58
N LEU A 122 -11.43 4.84 -11.79
CA LEU A 122 -10.14 4.29 -12.18
C LEU A 122 -10.30 3.34 -13.39
N GLN A 123 -11.27 2.45 -13.33
CA GLN A 123 -11.58 1.54 -14.44
C GLN A 123 -11.90 2.30 -15.74
N ARG A 124 -12.77 3.32 -15.69
CA ARG A 124 -13.09 4.13 -16.86
C ARG A 124 -11.86 4.84 -17.43
N ARG A 125 -10.98 5.36 -16.58
CA ARG A 125 -9.74 6.00 -17.04
C ARG A 125 -8.76 5.00 -17.65
N LEU A 126 -8.56 3.87 -17.02
CA LEU A 126 -7.69 2.83 -17.57
C LEU A 126 -8.23 2.30 -18.91
N GLN A 127 -9.54 2.09 -19.03
CA GLN A 127 -10.17 1.71 -20.30
C GLN A 127 -10.06 2.81 -21.36
N ALA A 128 -10.21 4.08 -20.99
CA ALA A 128 -10.06 5.20 -21.93
C ALA A 128 -8.61 5.39 -22.43
N GLN A 129 -7.63 4.88 -21.68
CA GLN A 129 -6.22 4.90 -22.06
C GLN A 129 -5.80 3.67 -22.88
N GLN A 130 -6.69 2.71 -23.10
CA GLN A 130 -6.45 1.64 -24.04
C GLN A 130 -6.22 2.28 -25.42
N ASN A 131 -4.97 2.28 -25.84
CA ASN A 131 -4.62 2.75 -27.17
C ASN A 131 -5.27 1.81 -28.18
N ARG A 132 -6.32 2.33 -28.85
CA ARG A 132 -6.93 1.65 -29.98
C ARG A 132 -5.91 1.69 -31.11
N SER A 133 -5.32 0.55 -31.42
CA SER A 133 -4.45 0.40 -32.58
C SER A 133 -5.29 -0.11 -33.76
N TRP A 134 -4.97 0.36 -34.95
CA TRP A 134 -5.58 -0.15 -36.15
C TRP A 134 -4.65 -1.22 -36.77
N GLU A 135 -5.19 -2.39 -37.00
CA GLU A 135 -4.56 -3.39 -37.85
C GLU A 135 -5.00 -3.10 -39.27
N PHE A 136 -4.03 -2.92 -40.16
CA PHE A 136 -4.25 -2.52 -41.53
C PHE A 136 -3.99 -3.70 -42.49
N ASP A 137 -4.33 -3.47 -43.78
CA ASP A 137 -4.07 -4.46 -44.81
C ASP A 137 -4.84 -5.79 -44.60
N LEU A 138 -6.10 -5.68 -44.22
CA LEU A 138 -7.02 -6.80 -44.03
C LEU A 138 -7.98 -6.93 -45.19
N GLU A 139 -8.54 -8.15 -45.35
CA GLU A 139 -9.55 -8.48 -46.37
C GLU A 139 -10.97 -8.07 -45.93
N GLU A 140 -11.18 -7.94 -44.60
CA GLU A 140 -12.48 -7.63 -44.00
C GLU A 140 -12.32 -6.56 -42.91
N GLY A 141 -13.34 -5.74 -42.64
CA GLY A 141 -13.38 -4.73 -41.61
C GLY A 141 -13.91 -3.38 -42.06
N THR A 142 -13.39 -2.31 -41.46
CA THR A 142 -13.75 -0.92 -41.85
C THR A 142 -12.84 -0.49 -42.99
N LEU A 143 -13.43 0.08 -44.06
CA LEU A 143 -12.67 0.55 -45.21
C LEU A 143 -11.66 1.64 -44.82
N ASP A 144 -10.39 1.46 -45.21
CA ASP A 144 -9.33 2.49 -45.04
C ASP A 144 -9.26 3.39 -46.30
N ALA A 145 -9.93 4.53 -46.21
CA ALA A 145 -9.97 5.49 -47.32
C ALA A 145 -8.57 5.97 -47.77
N GLY A 146 -7.60 6.04 -46.87
CA GLY A 146 -6.21 6.44 -47.17
C GLY A 146 -5.46 5.45 -48.05
N ARG A 147 -5.93 4.20 -48.12
CA ARG A 147 -5.25 3.11 -48.87
C ARG A 147 -5.99 2.67 -50.14
N LEU A 148 -7.16 3.27 -50.44
CA LEU A 148 -7.92 2.97 -51.66
C LEU A 148 -7.12 3.17 -52.94
N ALA A 149 -6.21 4.14 -52.98
CA ALA A 149 -5.34 4.37 -54.14
C ALA A 149 -4.50 3.11 -54.51
N ARG A 150 -4.14 2.27 -53.54
CA ARG A 150 -3.42 1.00 -53.75
C ARG A 150 -4.29 -0.02 -54.50
N VAL A 151 -5.57 -0.12 -54.13
CA VAL A 151 -6.49 -1.06 -54.76
C VAL A 151 -6.75 -0.69 -56.21
N VAL A 152 -6.79 0.61 -56.53
CA VAL A 152 -6.90 1.11 -57.91
C VAL A 152 -5.64 0.80 -58.70
N ALA A 153 -4.45 0.94 -58.08
CA ALA A 153 -3.17 0.67 -58.73
C ALA A 153 -2.89 -0.84 -58.89
N ASN A 154 -3.33 -1.66 -57.96
CA ASN A 154 -3.07 -3.10 -57.96
C ASN A 154 -4.36 -3.90 -57.53
N PRO A 155 -5.28 -4.17 -58.45
CA PRO A 155 -6.55 -4.82 -58.13
C PRO A 155 -6.44 -6.26 -57.65
N THR A 156 -5.29 -6.88 -57.79
CA THR A 156 -5.09 -8.29 -57.38
C THR A 156 -4.82 -8.46 -55.87
N THR A 157 -4.61 -7.36 -55.14
CA THR A 157 -4.42 -7.36 -53.67
C THR A 157 -5.40 -6.42 -53.01
N PRO A 158 -6.65 -6.84 -52.73
CA PRO A 158 -7.70 -5.95 -52.21
C PRO A 158 -7.59 -5.67 -50.71
N LEU A 159 -6.39 -5.61 -50.16
CA LEU A 159 -6.10 -5.37 -48.74
C LEU A 159 -6.31 -3.88 -48.39
N SER A 160 -7.56 -3.46 -48.25
CA SER A 160 -7.94 -2.06 -48.00
C SER A 160 -8.79 -1.84 -46.75
N PHE A 161 -8.95 -2.88 -45.97
CA PHE A 161 -9.69 -2.80 -44.73
C PHE A 161 -8.76 -2.68 -43.52
N LYS A 162 -9.28 -2.10 -42.47
CA LYS A 162 -8.65 -1.98 -41.14
C LYS A 162 -9.64 -2.43 -40.10
N VAL A 163 -9.12 -3.12 -39.08
CA VAL A 163 -9.89 -3.52 -37.89
C VAL A 163 -9.29 -2.82 -36.68
N GLU A 164 -10.15 -2.30 -35.83
CA GLU A 164 -9.75 -1.76 -34.55
C GLU A 164 -9.29 -2.90 -33.65
N LYS A 165 -8.01 -2.91 -33.31
CA LYS A 165 -7.42 -3.88 -32.38
C LYS A 165 -7.36 -3.24 -31.01
N ASP A 166 -8.16 -3.75 -30.10
CA ASP A 166 -7.99 -3.40 -28.69
C ASP A 166 -6.60 -3.85 -28.24
N THR A 167 -5.72 -2.89 -28.03
CA THR A 167 -4.42 -3.18 -27.42
C THR A 167 -4.69 -3.52 -25.96
N GLU A 168 -4.70 -4.80 -25.65
CA GLU A 168 -4.96 -5.30 -24.31
C GLU A 168 -3.94 -4.70 -23.33
N PHE A 169 -4.43 -4.15 -22.21
CA PHE A 169 -3.64 -3.74 -21.05
C PHE A 169 -2.90 -4.91 -20.37
N ARG A 170 -2.90 -6.08 -21.03
CA ARG A 170 -2.38 -7.35 -20.51
C ARG A 170 -0.90 -7.32 -20.18
N ASP A 171 -0.18 -6.31 -20.66
CA ASP A 171 1.26 -6.25 -20.54
C ASP A 171 1.73 -5.26 -19.44
N THR A 172 0.90 -5.07 -18.42
CA THR A 172 1.21 -4.22 -17.28
C THR A 172 1.18 -5.01 -15.98
N CYS A 173 2.24 -4.88 -15.20
CA CYS A 173 2.32 -5.38 -13.82
C CYS A 173 2.47 -4.21 -12.84
N VAL A 174 1.67 -4.23 -11.78
CA VAL A 174 1.73 -3.27 -10.68
C VAL A 174 2.11 -4.01 -9.42
N THR A 175 3.21 -3.63 -8.78
CA THR A 175 3.59 -4.13 -7.46
C THR A 175 3.29 -3.05 -6.41
N LEU A 176 2.49 -3.40 -5.41
CA LEU A 176 2.23 -2.60 -4.23
C LEU A 176 3.19 -3.06 -3.14
N LEU A 177 4.08 -2.18 -2.69
CA LEU A 177 5.03 -2.43 -1.61
C LEU A 177 4.56 -1.69 -0.37
N LEU A 178 4.13 -2.43 0.65
CA LEU A 178 3.47 -1.93 1.85
C LEU A 178 4.44 -1.92 3.01
N ASP A 179 4.53 -0.79 3.68
CA ASP A 179 5.24 -0.65 4.94
C ASP A 179 4.44 -1.32 6.06
N ASN A 180 5.07 -2.27 6.73
CA ASN A 180 4.54 -2.95 7.91
C ASN A 180 5.38 -2.59 9.15
N SER A 181 5.74 -1.32 9.29
CA SER A 181 6.46 -0.79 10.45
C SER A 181 5.53 -0.46 11.62
N GLY A 182 6.12 -0.27 12.79
CA GLY A 182 5.39 0.06 14.01
C GLY A 182 4.67 1.41 13.96
N SER A 183 5.20 2.39 13.21
CA SER A 183 4.57 3.69 12.98
C SER A 183 3.24 3.58 12.22
N MET A 184 3.12 2.53 11.39
CA MET A 184 1.88 2.22 10.67
C MET A 184 0.77 1.67 11.57
N ARG A 185 1.05 1.35 12.85
CA ARG A 185 0.08 0.74 13.78
C ARG A 185 -1.22 1.55 13.87
N GLY A 186 -2.35 0.86 13.93
CA GLY A 186 -3.67 1.45 14.08
C GLY A 186 -4.26 1.95 12.77
N ARG A 187 -4.62 3.24 12.71
CA ARG A 187 -5.29 3.81 11.54
C ARG A 187 -4.47 3.78 10.24
N PRO A 188 -3.16 4.07 10.23
CA PRO A 188 -2.38 4.06 8.99
C PRO A 188 -2.37 2.70 8.28
N ILE A 189 -2.14 1.60 9.00
CA ILE A 189 -2.09 0.27 8.39
C ILE A 189 -3.46 -0.15 7.83
N SER A 190 -4.55 0.24 8.52
CA SER A 190 -5.91 0.00 8.01
C SER A 190 -6.15 0.74 6.70
N ILE A 191 -5.71 1.99 6.59
CA ILE A 191 -5.80 2.77 5.35
C ILE A 191 -4.97 2.12 4.25
N ALA A 192 -3.73 1.69 4.54
CA ALA A 192 -2.86 1.01 3.60
C ALA A 192 -3.49 -0.28 3.07
N ALA A 193 -4.05 -1.11 3.96
CA ALA A 193 -4.72 -2.36 3.61
C ALA A 193 -5.97 -2.13 2.74
N ILE A 194 -6.75 -1.09 3.06
CA ILE A 194 -7.92 -0.67 2.26
C ILE A 194 -7.48 -0.21 0.87
N CYS A 195 -6.43 0.63 0.79
CA CYS A 195 -5.87 1.08 -0.48
C CYS A 195 -5.42 -0.10 -1.34
N ALA A 196 -4.68 -1.03 -0.77
CA ALA A 196 -4.20 -2.22 -1.46
C ALA A 196 -5.34 -3.10 -1.95
N ASP A 197 -6.39 -3.33 -1.13
CA ASP A 197 -7.57 -4.10 -1.49
C ASP A 197 -8.31 -3.49 -2.69
N VAL A 198 -8.55 -2.18 -2.64
CA VAL A 198 -9.27 -1.45 -3.70
C VAL A 198 -8.48 -1.43 -5.00
N LEU A 199 -7.19 -1.10 -4.92
CA LEU A 199 -6.32 -1.05 -6.07
C LEU A 199 -6.19 -2.42 -6.73
N ALA A 200 -5.94 -3.48 -5.95
CA ALA A 200 -5.82 -4.82 -6.48
C ALA A 200 -7.08 -5.28 -7.21
N ARG A 201 -8.26 -5.10 -6.59
CA ARG A 201 -9.53 -5.45 -7.23
C ARG A 201 -9.79 -4.67 -8.51
N THR A 202 -9.47 -3.38 -8.51
CA THR A 202 -9.76 -2.52 -9.65
C THR A 202 -8.82 -2.81 -10.80
N LEU A 203 -7.54 -2.96 -10.51
CA LEU A 203 -6.52 -3.26 -11.52
C LEU A 203 -6.73 -4.64 -12.15
N GLU A 204 -7.06 -5.67 -11.36
CA GLU A 204 -7.38 -6.99 -11.91
C GLU A 204 -8.63 -6.98 -12.82
N ARG A 205 -9.65 -6.17 -12.50
CA ARG A 205 -10.80 -5.99 -13.40
C ARG A 205 -10.42 -5.37 -14.74
N CYS A 206 -9.31 -4.63 -14.78
CA CYS A 206 -8.74 -4.04 -15.98
C CYS A 206 -7.69 -4.94 -16.65
N ASN A 207 -7.61 -6.23 -16.26
CA ASN A 207 -6.62 -7.21 -16.74
C ASN A 207 -5.15 -6.80 -16.46
N VAL A 208 -4.91 -5.96 -15.47
CA VAL A 208 -3.57 -5.61 -14.99
C VAL A 208 -3.15 -6.65 -13.94
N LYS A 209 -1.95 -7.19 -14.05
CA LYS A 209 -1.39 -8.06 -13.02
C LYS A 209 -0.99 -7.25 -11.80
N VAL A 210 -1.37 -7.73 -10.62
CA VAL A 210 -1.08 -7.04 -9.36
C VAL A 210 -0.34 -7.96 -8.42
N GLU A 211 0.79 -7.49 -7.93
CA GLU A 211 1.54 -8.09 -6.83
C GLU A 211 1.39 -7.24 -5.58
N ILE A 212 1.30 -7.85 -4.40
CA ILE A 212 1.22 -7.15 -3.12
C ILE A 212 2.30 -7.72 -2.20
N LEU A 213 3.22 -6.86 -1.84
CA LEU A 213 4.37 -7.14 -1.00
C LEU A 213 4.30 -6.31 0.27
N GLY A 214 4.89 -6.80 1.34
CA GLY A 214 5.08 -6.04 2.57
C GLY A 214 6.49 -6.19 3.10
N PHE A 215 6.92 -5.25 3.89
CA PHE A 215 8.24 -5.31 4.51
C PHE A 215 8.21 -4.80 5.95
N THR A 216 9.00 -5.45 6.78
CA THR A 216 9.26 -5.12 8.18
C THR A 216 10.56 -5.80 8.61
N THR A 217 10.90 -5.75 9.88
CA THR A 217 11.99 -6.54 10.48
C THR A 217 11.44 -7.72 11.28
N ARG A 218 12.27 -8.71 11.57
CA ARG A 218 11.89 -9.87 12.38
C ARG A 218 11.85 -9.55 13.87
N ALA A 219 12.65 -8.61 14.31
CA ALA A 219 12.77 -8.24 15.72
C ALA A 219 12.72 -6.72 15.92
N TRP A 220 12.35 -6.29 17.11
CA TRP A 220 12.54 -4.93 17.56
C TRP A 220 14.01 -4.74 18.00
N LYS A 221 14.61 -3.59 17.66
CA LYS A 221 15.94 -3.19 18.14
C LYS A 221 17.04 -4.20 17.82
N GLY A 222 17.01 -4.73 16.61
CA GLY A 222 18.00 -5.70 16.12
C GLY A 222 17.45 -7.13 16.15
N GLY A 223 18.18 -8.09 15.77
CA GLY A 223 17.85 -9.50 15.73
C GLY A 223 19.09 -10.32 15.90
N LEU A 224 19.14 -11.48 15.29
CA LEU A 224 20.31 -12.35 15.33
C LEU A 224 21.53 -11.70 14.69
N ALA A 225 21.34 -10.83 13.67
CA ALA A 225 22.43 -10.04 13.11
C ALA A 225 23.09 -9.11 14.15
N ARG A 226 22.30 -8.50 15.04
CA ARG A 226 22.83 -7.70 16.14
C ARG A 226 23.54 -8.56 17.18
N GLU A 227 23.00 -9.72 17.52
CA GLU A 227 23.65 -10.66 18.45
C GLU A 227 25.02 -11.11 17.91
N ALA A 228 25.11 -11.45 16.62
CA ALA A 228 26.37 -11.78 15.98
C ALA A 228 27.37 -10.63 16.06
N TRP A 229 26.93 -9.39 15.79
CA TRP A 229 27.79 -8.20 15.92
C TRP A 229 28.30 -8.00 17.34
N LEU A 230 27.47 -8.25 18.37
CA LEU A 230 27.86 -8.16 19.76
C LEU A 230 28.93 -9.22 20.09
N ASN A 231 28.76 -10.44 19.59
CA ASN A 231 29.71 -11.56 19.81
C ASN A 231 31.06 -11.33 19.11
N ASP A 232 31.04 -10.66 17.93
CA ASP A 232 32.25 -10.33 17.16
C ASP A 232 33.02 -9.12 17.71
N GLY A 233 32.66 -8.63 18.90
CA GLY A 233 33.37 -7.54 19.57
C GLY A 233 33.00 -6.14 19.11
N ARG A 234 31.80 -5.95 18.51
CA ARG A 234 31.23 -4.65 18.14
C ARG A 234 32.12 -3.85 17.16
N PRO A 235 32.43 -4.39 15.97
CA PRO A 235 33.20 -3.65 14.98
C PRO A 235 32.51 -2.35 14.62
N GLN A 236 33.30 -1.29 14.37
CA GLN A 236 32.77 0.03 14.01
C GLN A 236 32.14 0.02 12.63
N MET A 237 31.09 0.84 12.47
CA MET A 237 30.37 1.01 11.19
C MET A 237 29.92 -0.33 10.58
N PRO A 238 29.16 -1.14 11.31
CA PRO A 238 28.79 -2.47 10.85
C PRO A 238 27.83 -2.46 9.66
N GLY A 239 27.10 -1.39 9.46
CA GLY A 239 25.98 -1.33 8.54
C GLY A 239 24.67 -1.77 9.19
N ARG A 240 23.77 -2.39 8.43
CA ARG A 240 22.48 -2.90 8.93
C ARG A 240 22.68 -4.01 9.96
N LEU A 241 22.02 -3.90 11.11
CA LEU A 241 22.11 -4.83 12.25
C LEU A 241 20.78 -5.53 12.58
N ASN A 242 19.76 -5.43 11.77
CA ASN A 242 18.48 -6.11 11.97
C ASN A 242 18.23 -7.18 10.91
N ASP A 243 17.38 -8.16 11.21
CA ASP A 243 16.99 -9.22 10.30
C ASP A 243 15.72 -8.78 9.54
N LEU A 244 15.73 -8.87 8.22
CA LEU A 244 14.60 -8.45 7.39
C LEU A 244 13.50 -9.51 7.34
N ARG A 245 12.26 -9.04 7.25
CA ARG A 245 11.10 -9.84 6.91
C ARG A 245 10.37 -9.23 5.73
N HIS A 246 10.49 -9.89 4.58
CA HIS A 246 9.79 -9.54 3.36
C HIS A 246 8.59 -10.48 3.17
N ILE A 247 7.38 -9.91 3.08
CA ILE A 247 6.13 -10.65 3.09
C ILE A 247 5.48 -10.60 1.71
N ILE A 248 5.12 -11.76 1.18
CA ILE A 248 4.35 -11.86 -0.06
C ILE A 248 2.87 -12.09 0.31
N TYR A 249 2.07 -11.04 0.24
CA TYR A 249 0.62 -11.12 0.43
C TYR A 249 -0.08 -11.70 -0.79
N LYS A 250 0.38 -11.30 -1.99
CA LYS A 250 -0.17 -11.73 -3.26
C LYS A 250 0.91 -11.70 -4.34
N SER A 251 1.18 -12.82 -4.96
CA SER A 251 2.01 -12.84 -6.18
C SER A 251 1.22 -12.38 -7.40
N ALA A 252 1.92 -11.84 -8.41
CA ALA A 252 1.31 -11.23 -9.59
C ALA A 252 0.37 -12.18 -10.38
N ASP A 253 0.69 -13.46 -10.41
CA ASP A 253 -0.05 -14.45 -11.20
C ASP A 253 -1.18 -15.15 -10.41
N THR A 254 -1.28 -14.90 -9.10
CA THR A 254 -2.34 -15.48 -8.26
C THR A 254 -3.56 -14.57 -8.27
N PRO A 255 -4.78 -15.07 -8.59
CA PRO A 255 -5.98 -14.26 -8.59
C PRO A 255 -6.31 -13.71 -7.20
N TRP A 256 -6.75 -12.46 -7.12
CA TRP A 256 -7.14 -11.78 -5.88
C TRP A 256 -8.11 -12.58 -5.00
N ARG A 257 -9.13 -13.17 -5.61
CA ARG A 257 -10.16 -13.92 -4.87
C ARG A 257 -9.58 -15.03 -4.01
N ARG A 258 -8.49 -15.65 -4.46
CA ARG A 258 -7.85 -16.77 -3.77
C ARG A 258 -7.06 -16.32 -2.54
N VAL A 259 -6.42 -15.16 -2.62
CA VAL A 259 -5.49 -14.64 -1.60
C VAL A 259 -6.07 -13.48 -0.78
N ARG A 260 -7.36 -13.21 -0.95
CA ARG A 260 -8.05 -12.14 -0.23
C ARG A 260 -7.85 -12.19 1.30
N PRO A 261 -7.88 -13.35 1.98
CA PRO A 261 -7.64 -13.44 3.42
C PRO A 261 -6.25 -12.95 3.83
N ASN A 262 -5.25 -13.09 2.97
CA ASN A 262 -3.86 -12.75 3.26
C ASN A 262 -3.66 -11.29 3.67
N LEU A 263 -4.44 -10.35 3.09
CA LEU A 263 -4.38 -8.94 3.51
C LEU A 263 -4.84 -8.70 4.94
N GLY A 264 -5.64 -9.62 5.50
CA GLY A 264 -6.00 -9.57 6.92
C GLY A 264 -4.78 -9.65 7.84
N LEU A 265 -3.69 -10.30 7.40
CA LEU A 265 -2.46 -10.42 8.18
C LEU A 265 -1.87 -9.06 8.58
N MET A 266 -2.11 -7.99 7.81
CA MET A 266 -1.68 -6.62 8.18
C MET A 266 -2.29 -6.14 9.50
N MET A 267 -3.43 -6.71 9.91
CA MET A 267 -4.09 -6.40 11.17
C MET A 267 -3.59 -7.26 12.34
N LYS A 268 -2.62 -8.18 12.10
CA LYS A 268 -2.08 -9.04 13.14
C LYS A 268 -1.18 -8.24 14.08
N GLU A 269 -1.50 -8.28 15.35
CA GLU A 269 -0.65 -7.72 16.39
C GLU A 269 0.71 -8.43 16.42
N GLY A 270 1.76 -7.68 16.71
CA GLY A 270 3.14 -8.19 16.75
C GLY A 270 3.81 -8.39 15.39
N LEU A 271 3.08 -8.20 14.27
CA LEU A 271 3.70 -8.24 12.94
C LEU A 271 4.50 -6.98 12.65
N LEU A 272 3.96 -5.82 13.01
CA LEU A 272 4.53 -4.50 12.71
C LEU A 272 5.72 -4.23 13.61
N LYS A 273 6.89 -3.96 13.00
CA LYS A 273 8.15 -3.69 13.71
C LYS A 273 8.89 -2.51 13.07
N GLU A 274 10.19 -2.62 12.86
CA GLU A 274 11.01 -1.56 12.25
C GLU A 274 11.02 -1.68 10.72
N ASN A 275 11.48 -0.64 10.02
CA ASN A 275 11.45 -0.58 8.57
C ASN A 275 12.81 -0.19 7.97
N ILE A 276 13.23 -0.94 6.94
CA ILE A 276 14.43 -0.71 6.14
C ILE A 276 14.01 -0.60 4.67
N ASP A 277 13.49 0.57 4.31
CA ASP A 277 12.81 0.84 3.04
C ASP A 277 13.70 0.65 1.83
N GLY A 278 15.00 1.01 1.93
CA GLY A 278 15.93 0.90 0.82
C GLY A 278 16.07 -0.55 0.33
N GLU A 279 16.34 -1.50 1.22
CA GLU A 279 16.45 -2.93 0.85
C GLU A 279 15.12 -3.51 0.40
N ALA A 280 14.00 -3.09 1.01
CA ALA A 280 12.67 -3.49 0.59
C ALA A 280 12.36 -3.04 -0.84
N LEU A 281 12.73 -1.80 -1.17
CA LEU A 281 12.57 -1.24 -2.53
C LEU A 281 13.44 -1.99 -3.54
N GLU A 282 14.69 -2.33 -3.19
CA GLU A 282 15.56 -3.14 -4.04
C GLU A 282 15.00 -4.54 -4.27
N TRP A 283 14.46 -5.17 -3.22
CA TRP A 283 13.83 -6.47 -3.32
C TRP A 283 12.62 -6.45 -4.27
N ALA A 284 11.70 -5.52 -4.09
CA ALA A 284 10.55 -5.36 -4.96
C ALA A 284 10.97 -5.05 -6.41
N HIS A 285 11.96 -4.19 -6.61
CA HIS A 285 12.51 -3.85 -7.92
C HIS A 285 13.11 -5.08 -8.62
N ARG A 286 13.89 -5.92 -7.92
CA ARG A 286 14.46 -7.17 -8.47
C ARG A 286 13.36 -8.13 -8.92
N ARG A 287 12.28 -8.28 -8.13
CA ARG A 287 11.13 -9.10 -8.50
C ARG A 287 10.46 -8.60 -9.77
N MET A 288 10.27 -7.28 -9.87
CA MET A 288 9.64 -6.67 -11.06
C MET A 288 10.49 -6.79 -12.32
N ILE A 289 11.82 -6.63 -12.23
CA ILE A 289 12.70 -6.77 -13.39
C ILE A 289 12.63 -8.19 -13.98
N ALA A 290 12.48 -9.20 -13.14
CA ALA A 290 12.35 -10.59 -13.56
C ALA A 290 11.04 -10.86 -14.32
N ARG A 291 10.07 -9.94 -14.29
CA ARG A 291 8.79 -10.07 -15.00
C ARG A 291 8.94 -9.73 -16.48
N GLN A 292 8.05 -10.33 -17.31
CA GLN A 292 8.07 -10.14 -18.77
C GLN A 292 7.20 -8.98 -19.26
N GLU A 293 6.29 -8.46 -18.40
CA GLU A 293 5.38 -7.40 -18.77
C GLU A 293 6.15 -6.15 -19.23
N ALA A 294 5.66 -5.50 -20.30
CA ALA A 294 6.33 -4.33 -20.90
C ALA A 294 6.27 -3.11 -19.98
N ARG A 295 5.16 -2.91 -19.27
CA ARG A 295 4.99 -1.82 -18.32
C ARG A 295 5.02 -2.33 -16.89
N LYS A 296 5.90 -1.77 -16.07
CA LYS A 296 6.12 -2.17 -14.70
C LYS A 296 6.00 -0.95 -13.79
N ILE A 297 5.08 -1.01 -12.84
CA ILE A 297 4.80 0.09 -11.91
C ILE A 297 5.01 -0.42 -10.48
N LEU A 298 5.95 0.18 -9.76
CA LEU A 298 6.21 -0.07 -8.36
C LEU A 298 5.62 1.07 -7.53
N MET A 299 4.65 0.74 -6.70
CA MET A 299 3.97 1.70 -5.84
C MET A 299 4.29 1.41 -4.38
N VAL A 300 5.01 2.31 -3.74
CA VAL A 300 5.35 2.22 -2.32
C VAL A 300 4.25 2.89 -1.50
N ILE A 301 3.82 2.23 -0.43
CA ILE A 301 2.83 2.76 0.53
C ILE A 301 3.50 2.74 1.90
N SER A 302 3.87 3.91 2.39
CA SER A 302 4.61 4.10 3.65
C SER A 302 4.14 5.37 4.37
N ASP A 303 4.40 5.47 5.66
CA ASP A 303 4.08 6.66 6.46
C ASP A 303 5.27 7.59 6.67
N GLY A 304 6.45 7.29 6.14
CA GLY A 304 7.56 8.23 6.32
C GLY A 304 8.97 7.74 6.04
N ALA A 305 9.82 7.96 7.03
CA ALA A 305 11.25 7.68 6.94
C ALA A 305 11.58 6.26 7.38
N PRO A 306 12.67 5.67 6.84
CA PRO A 306 13.18 4.40 7.33
C PRO A 306 13.74 4.56 8.76
N VAL A 307 13.32 3.67 9.66
CA VAL A 307 13.74 3.65 11.05
C VAL A 307 14.09 2.24 11.48
N ASP A 308 15.32 2.06 11.91
CA ASP A 308 15.81 0.87 12.62
C ASP A 308 16.78 1.31 13.71
N ASP A 309 16.32 1.22 14.96
CA ASP A 309 17.08 1.72 16.13
C ASP A 309 18.45 1.06 16.24
N SER A 310 18.53 -0.24 15.97
CA SER A 310 19.79 -0.98 16.08
C SER A 310 20.83 -0.51 15.07
N THR A 311 20.42 -0.28 13.84
CA THR A 311 21.30 0.23 12.78
C THR A 311 21.66 1.69 13.01
N LEU A 312 20.68 2.55 13.37
CA LEU A 312 20.92 3.98 13.56
C LEU A 312 21.75 4.30 14.81
N SER A 313 21.78 3.40 15.82
CA SER A 313 22.59 3.59 17.01
C SER A 313 24.10 3.46 16.78
N VAL A 314 24.52 2.82 15.71
CA VAL A 314 25.94 2.47 15.42
C VAL A 314 26.44 2.98 14.07
N ASN A 315 25.57 3.61 13.30
CA ASN A 315 25.87 4.23 12.02
C ASN A 315 25.42 5.71 12.03
N PRO A 316 25.77 6.52 11.02
CA PRO A 316 25.28 7.89 10.93
C PRO A 316 23.75 7.97 10.94
N ALA A 317 23.19 9.01 11.55
CA ALA A 317 21.73 9.18 11.69
C ALA A 317 20.97 9.20 10.36
N ASN A 318 21.61 9.60 9.26
CA ASN A 318 21.05 9.62 7.92
C ASN A 318 21.33 8.35 7.09
N TYR A 319 21.91 7.31 7.70
CA TYR A 319 22.41 6.13 7.00
C TYR A 319 21.34 5.41 6.17
N LEU A 320 20.20 5.11 6.78
CA LEU A 320 19.07 4.45 6.11
C LEU A 320 18.38 5.38 5.10
N GLU A 321 18.25 6.66 5.45
CA GLU A 321 17.63 7.65 4.56
C GLU A 321 18.48 7.88 3.30
N LYS A 322 19.80 7.95 3.44
CA LYS A 322 20.72 8.06 2.31
C LYS A 322 20.59 6.85 1.39
N HIS A 323 20.64 5.65 1.95
CA HIS A 323 20.48 4.42 1.19
C HIS A 323 19.15 4.40 0.41
N LEU A 324 18.03 4.76 1.06
CA LEU A 324 16.74 4.87 0.38
C LEU A 324 16.80 5.82 -0.83
N ARG A 325 17.40 7.01 -0.66
CA ARG A 325 17.56 7.99 -1.75
C ARG A 325 18.42 7.46 -2.89
N ASP A 326 19.50 6.76 -2.57
CA ASP A 326 20.39 6.16 -3.56
C ASP A 326 19.67 5.06 -4.36
N VAL A 327 18.86 4.24 -3.70
CA VAL A 327 18.04 3.20 -4.36
C VAL A 327 16.95 3.82 -5.24
N ILE A 328 16.26 4.86 -4.75
CA ILE A 328 15.26 5.59 -5.56
C ILE A 328 15.92 6.15 -6.83
N ALA A 329 17.04 6.84 -6.69
CA ALA A 329 17.80 7.40 -7.82
C ALA A 329 18.25 6.31 -8.80
N MET A 330 18.67 5.15 -8.31
CA MET A 330 19.06 4.00 -9.12
C MET A 330 17.86 3.48 -9.94
N VAL A 331 16.69 3.29 -9.31
CA VAL A 331 15.47 2.81 -9.98
C VAL A 331 15.01 3.79 -11.05
N GLU A 332 14.95 5.09 -10.72
CA GLU A 332 14.55 6.14 -11.66
C GLU A 332 15.49 6.30 -12.82
N LYS A 333 16.81 6.20 -12.59
CA LYS A 333 17.84 6.25 -13.64
C LYS A 333 17.72 5.09 -14.62
N ARG A 334 17.40 3.89 -14.14
CA ARG A 334 17.23 2.69 -15.01
C ARG A 334 16.02 2.77 -15.90
N LYS A 335 14.98 3.50 -15.51
CA LYS A 335 13.72 3.68 -16.27
C LYS A 335 13.01 2.38 -16.70
N GLN A 336 13.34 1.26 -16.08
CA GLN A 336 12.71 -0.05 -16.34
C GLN A 336 11.42 -0.23 -15.58
N VAL A 337 11.29 0.49 -14.46
CA VAL A 337 10.14 0.47 -13.56
C VAL A 337 9.72 1.90 -13.28
N GLU A 338 8.42 2.18 -13.38
CA GLU A 338 7.85 3.46 -12.96
C GLU A 338 7.68 3.42 -11.44
N LEU A 339 8.31 4.35 -10.72
CA LEU A 339 8.23 4.43 -9.27
C LEU A 339 7.18 5.46 -8.86
N LEU A 340 6.29 5.06 -7.95
CA LEU A 340 5.21 5.87 -7.40
C LEU A 340 5.19 5.68 -5.88
N ALA A 341 4.71 6.69 -5.14
CA ALA A 341 4.55 6.57 -3.70
C ALA A 341 3.20 7.10 -3.20
N ILE A 342 2.70 6.47 -2.15
CA ILE A 342 1.53 6.92 -1.39
C ILE A 342 1.98 7.08 0.06
N GLY A 343 2.03 8.32 0.53
CA GLY A 343 2.28 8.65 1.92
C GLY A 343 1.01 8.58 2.74
N ILE A 344 1.03 7.90 3.88
CA ILE A 344 -0.11 7.82 4.78
C ILE A 344 0.17 8.68 6.02
N GLY A 345 -0.59 9.77 6.18
CA GLY A 345 -0.42 10.69 7.27
C GLY A 345 0.81 11.62 7.18
N HIS A 346 1.80 11.26 6.38
CA HIS A 346 3.04 12.02 6.21
C HIS A 346 3.35 12.30 4.74
N ASP A 347 4.08 13.39 4.51
CA ASP A 347 4.50 13.80 3.17
C ASP A 347 5.78 13.04 2.74
N VAL A 348 5.63 12.15 1.74
CA VAL A 348 6.72 11.39 1.15
C VAL A 348 7.27 12.03 -0.13
N THR A 349 6.79 13.21 -0.52
CA THR A 349 7.27 13.94 -1.73
C THR A 349 8.75 14.35 -1.63
N ARG A 350 9.30 14.37 -0.40
CA ARG A 350 10.73 14.63 -0.18
C ARG A 350 11.64 13.50 -0.65
N TYR A 351 11.09 12.30 -0.88
CA TYR A 351 11.83 11.13 -1.35
C TYR A 351 11.50 10.79 -2.81
N TYR A 352 10.22 10.87 -3.17
CA TYR A 352 9.70 10.38 -4.45
C TYR A 352 9.19 11.51 -5.32
N ASP A 353 9.62 11.56 -6.56
CA ASP A 353 9.17 12.56 -7.55
C ASP A 353 7.67 12.46 -7.86
N ARG A 354 7.11 11.24 -7.75
CA ARG A 354 5.71 10.95 -7.99
C ARG A 354 5.07 10.40 -6.73
N ALA A 355 4.57 11.27 -5.89
CA ALA A 355 3.97 10.90 -4.63
C ALA A 355 2.60 11.56 -4.42
N VAL A 356 1.78 10.89 -3.63
CA VAL A 356 0.46 11.37 -3.18
C VAL A 356 0.36 11.13 -1.68
N THR A 357 -0.10 12.11 -0.93
CA THR A 357 -0.29 11.97 0.52
C THR A 357 -1.76 11.77 0.86
N ILE A 358 -2.04 10.77 1.70
CA ILE A 358 -3.36 10.43 2.21
C ILE A 358 -3.37 10.66 3.71
N THR A 359 -4.22 11.54 4.19
CA THR A 359 -4.42 11.76 5.63
C THR A 359 -5.68 11.10 6.16
N ASP A 360 -6.67 10.89 5.29
CA ASP A 360 -7.94 10.28 5.67
C ASP A 360 -8.48 9.33 4.59
N VAL A 361 -9.16 8.28 5.03
CA VAL A 361 -9.78 7.28 4.13
C VAL A 361 -10.89 7.91 3.26
N GLU A 362 -11.56 8.96 3.76
CA GLU A 362 -12.57 9.69 2.97
C GLU A 362 -11.95 10.43 1.78
N GLN A 363 -10.69 10.84 1.87
CA GLN A 363 -9.93 11.45 0.76
C GLN A 363 -9.68 10.46 -0.38
N LEU A 364 -9.60 9.15 -0.09
CA LEU A 364 -9.57 8.11 -1.11
C LEU A 364 -10.75 8.19 -2.10
N ALA A 365 -11.88 8.72 -1.64
CA ALA A 365 -13.09 8.82 -2.44
C ALA A 365 -13.18 10.08 -3.32
N GLY A 366 -12.37 11.11 -3.04
CA GLY A 366 -12.44 12.43 -3.66
C GLY A 366 -11.26 12.76 -4.57
N ALA A 367 -10.45 13.74 -4.15
CA ALA A 367 -9.30 14.27 -4.91
C ALA A 367 -8.27 13.19 -5.26
N MET A 368 -8.10 12.19 -4.42
CA MET A 368 -7.18 11.09 -4.65
C MET A 368 -7.54 10.16 -5.78
N THR A 369 -8.83 9.98 -6.06
CA THR A 369 -9.24 9.20 -7.24
C THR A 369 -8.64 9.80 -8.51
N GLU A 370 -8.55 11.14 -8.58
CA GLU A 370 -7.96 11.83 -9.73
C GLU A 370 -6.45 11.71 -9.75
N GLN A 371 -5.82 11.83 -8.60
CA GLN A 371 -4.37 11.71 -8.48
C GLN A 371 -3.90 10.27 -8.75
N LEU A 372 -4.54 9.28 -8.14
CA LEU A 372 -4.24 7.87 -8.43
C LEU A 372 -4.47 7.52 -9.90
N ALA A 373 -5.57 7.99 -10.47
CA ALA A 373 -5.83 7.74 -11.89
C ALA A 373 -4.82 8.48 -12.79
N ALA A 374 -4.32 9.65 -12.36
CA ALA A 374 -3.28 10.38 -13.08
C ALA A 374 -1.91 9.68 -12.98
N LEU A 375 -1.62 8.96 -11.88
CA LEU A 375 -0.40 8.16 -11.76
C LEU A 375 -0.30 7.12 -12.90
N PHE A 376 -1.43 6.55 -13.29
CA PHE A 376 -1.49 5.59 -14.40
C PHE A 376 -1.51 6.23 -15.79
N ASP A 377 -1.68 7.57 -15.87
CA ASP A 377 -1.69 8.25 -17.17
C ASP A 377 -0.30 8.22 -17.83
N SER A 378 -0.27 7.83 -19.08
CA SER A 378 0.97 7.80 -19.87
C SER A 378 1.44 9.19 -20.29
N ASP A 379 0.55 10.21 -20.36
CA ASP A 379 0.90 11.57 -20.71
C ASP A 379 1.51 12.34 -19.52
N PRO A 380 2.82 12.73 -19.58
CA PRO A 380 3.46 13.49 -18.52
C PRO A 380 2.80 14.85 -18.25
N ARG A 381 2.18 15.46 -19.26
CA ARG A 381 1.53 16.78 -19.14
C ARG A 381 0.18 16.66 -18.41
N ALA A 382 -0.57 15.59 -18.69
CA ALA A 382 -1.82 15.30 -18.02
C ALA A 382 -1.56 15.00 -16.53
N ARG A 383 -0.53 14.21 -16.24
CA ARG A 383 -0.08 13.92 -14.86
C ARG A 383 0.28 15.18 -14.09
N ALA A 384 1.13 16.03 -14.66
CA ALA A 384 1.60 17.27 -14.02
C ALA A 384 0.45 18.23 -13.67
N ARG A 385 -0.59 18.30 -14.51
CA ARG A 385 -1.77 19.13 -14.25
C ARG A 385 -2.59 18.66 -13.06
N VAL A 386 -2.76 17.35 -12.90
CA VAL A 386 -3.59 16.77 -11.83
C VAL A 386 -2.83 16.73 -10.50
N MET A 387 -1.52 16.47 -10.54
CA MET A 387 -0.68 16.36 -9.34
C MET A 387 -0.21 17.72 -8.79
N GLY A 388 -0.55 18.83 -9.46
CA GLY A 388 -0.16 20.16 -9.01
C GLY A 388 1.35 20.43 -9.03
N ILE A 389 2.13 19.58 -9.70
CA ILE A 389 3.58 19.75 -9.87
C ILE A 389 3.80 20.96 -10.79
N ARG A 390 4.02 22.13 -10.21
CA ARG A 390 4.56 23.27 -10.94
C ARG A 390 5.98 22.90 -11.35
N LYS A 391 6.23 22.79 -12.67
CA LYS A 391 7.60 22.79 -13.17
C LYS A 391 8.29 24.03 -12.62
N VAL A 392 9.26 23.84 -11.76
CA VAL A 392 10.33 24.82 -11.57
C VAL A 392 11.11 24.79 -12.87
N SER A 393 10.96 25.86 -13.63
CA SER A 393 11.69 26.12 -14.89
C SER A 393 13.15 26.44 -14.60
#